data_334f3bfaec2d2661a4e3708f09047bee
#
_entry.id   334f3bfaec2d2661a4e3708f09047bee
#
_cell.length_a   1.000
_cell.length_b   1.000
_cell.length_c   1.000
_cell.angle_alpha   90.00
_cell.angle_beta   90.00
_cell.angle_gamma   90.00
#
_symmetry.space_group_name_H-M   'P 1'
#
loop_
_entity.id
_entity.type
_entity.pdbx_description
1 polymer ?
#
loop_
_entity_poly.entity_id
_entity_poly.type
_entity_poly.pdbx_seq_one_letter_code
_entity_poly.pdbx_strand_id
1 'polypeptide(L)'
;MKTKCIIFDCDGTLVDSEGITNQVIAEMAGELGIKMTGDEASATFGGKTLDGVVYKMKELSGKELPDDWLPKLVQMVNDSWESGLRPVEGVKKLLEKIKVPICVASNGEPTHVRHALRLTELYSFFEQKIFTGSEVNVPKPAPDLFLYAAKKMGFKPNECV
;
A
#
# COMPACT_ATOMS: atom_id res chain seq x y z
N MET A 1 4.55 -29.20 1.22
CA MET A 1 5.76 -28.42 1.55
C MET A 1 5.53 -27.69 2.86
N LYS A 2 6.58 -27.44 3.66
CA LYS A 2 6.43 -26.67 4.90
C LYS A 2 6.79 -25.23 4.58
N THR A 3 5.88 -24.29 4.84
CA THR A 3 6.14 -22.86 4.72
C THR A 3 7.29 -22.44 5.63
N LYS A 4 8.29 -21.74 5.09
CA LYS A 4 9.47 -21.29 5.82
C LYS A 4 9.56 -19.77 5.94
N CYS A 5 8.82 -19.01 5.10
CA CYS A 5 8.76 -17.57 5.13
C CYS A 5 7.36 -17.09 4.74
N ILE A 6 6.91 -15.98 5.32
CA ILE A 6 5.64 -15.33 4.92
C ILE A 6 5.96 -13.93 4.41
N ILE A 7 5.42 -13.62 3.24
CA ILE A 7 5.56 -12.32 2.57
C ILE A 7 4.20 -11.64 2.59
N PHE A 8 4.06 -10.60 3.39
CA PHE A 8 2.83 -9.84 3.53
C PHE A 8 2.75 -8.70 2.52
N ASP A 9 1.58 -8.44 1.99
CA ASP A 9 1.26 -7.12 1.46
C ASP A 9 1.05 -6.14 2.63
N CYS A 10 1.04 -4.83 2.35
CA CYS A 10 0.86 -3.80 3.37
C CYS A 10 -0.59 -3.29 3.38
N ASP A 11 -0.96 -2.55 2.35
CA ASP A 11 -2.23 -1.84 2.27
C ASP A 11 -3.41 -2.81 2.11
N GLY A 12 -4.47 -2.64 2.90
CA GLY A 12 -5.61 -3.55 2.93
C GLY A 12 -5.32 -4.93 3.52
N THR A 13 -4.06 -5.23 3.89
CA THR A 13 -3.64 -6.53 4.44
C THR A 13 -3.10 -6.42 5.87
N LEU A 14 -2.10 -5.60 6.08
CA LEU A 14 -1.54 -5.31 7.41
C LEU A 14 -2.18 -4.07 8.02
N VAL A 15 -2.41 -3.06 7.22
CA VAL A 15 -2.99 -1.77 7.60
C VAL A 15 -4.31 -1.54 6.85
N ASP A 16 -5.32 -1.03 7.55
CA ASP A 16 -6.65 -0.73 6.99
C ASP A 16 -6.63 0.68 6.39
N SER A 17 -5.86 0.84 5.31
CA SER A 17 -5.62 2.12 4.65
C SER A 17 -6.60 2.43 3.52
N GLU A 18 -7.24 1.42 2.94
CA GLU A 18 -8.01 1.59 1.70
C GLU A 18 -9.20 2.52 1.87
N GLY A 19 -9.99 2.36 2.93
CA GLY A 19 -11.16 3.20 3.17
C GLY A 19 -10.81 4.68 3.30
N ILE A 20 -9.77 4.99 4.09
CA ILE A 20 -9.30 6.36 4.32
C ILE A 20 -8.74 6.95 3.02
N THR A 21 -7.86 6.22 2.33
CA THR A 21 -7.24 6.68 1.09
C THR A 21 -8.28 6.94 -0.01
N ASN A 22 -9.24 6.04 -0.17
CA ASN A 22 -10.28 6.18 -1.19
C ASN A 22 -11.24 7.35 -0.89
N GLN A 23 -11.50 7.64 0.39
CA GLN A 23 -12.27 8.82 0.78
C GLN A 23 -11.55 10.11 0.38
N VAL A 24 -10.25 10.22 0.65
CA VAL A 24 -9.43 11.37 0.23
C VAL A 24 -9.38 11.50 -1.29
N ILE A 25 -9.25 10.39 -2.02
CA ILE A 25 -9.30 10.42 -3.50
C ILE A 25 -10.65 10.94 -3.99
N ALA A 26 -11.76 10.53 -3.38
CA ALA A 26 -13.10 11.02 -3.74
C ALA A 26 -13.25 12.54 -3.48
N GLU A 27 -12.71 13.05 -2.37
CA GLU A 27 -12.67 14.49 -2.06
C GLU A 27 -11.87 15.26 -3.11
N MET A 28 -10.67 14.77 -3.46
CA MET A 28 -9.82 15.38 -4.49
C MET A 28 -10.44 15.33 -5.89
N ALA A 29 -11.21 14.29 -6.20
CA ALA A 29 -12.01 14.21 -7.42
C ALA A 29 -13.11 15.30 -7.44
N GLY A 30 -13.72 15.55 -6.29
CA GLY A 30 -14.72 16.62 -6.12
C GLY A 30 -14.19 18.01 -6.48
N GLU A 31 -12.93 18.31 -6.17
CA GLU A 31 -12.29 19.58 -6.55
C GLU A 31 -12.17 19.75 -8.08
N LEU A 32 -12.13 18.64 -8.81
CA LEU A 32 -12.10 18.61 -10.30
C LEU A 32 -13.51 18.57 -10.92
N GLY A 33 -14.57 18.60 -10.08
CA GLY A 33 -15.95 18.52 -10.51
C GLY A 33 -16.47 17.09 -10.72
N ILE A 34 -15.69 16.07 -10.35
CA ILE A 34 -16.07 14.65 -10.44
C ILE A 34 -16.72 14.25 -9.12
N LYS A 35 -18.00 13.86 -9.16
CA LYS A 35 -18.71 13.35 -7.98
C LYS A 35 -18.54 11.84 -7.89
N MET A 36 -17.95 11.37 -6.80
CA MET A 36 -17.84 9.96 -6.47
C MET A 36 -17.81 9.74 -4.95
N THR A 37 -18.23 8.57 -4.53
CA THR A 37 -18.11 8.09 -3.15
C THR A 37 -16.75 7.42 -2.93
N GLY A 38 -16.37 7.16 -1.67
CA GLY A 38 -15.18 6.37 -1.36
C GLY A 38 -15.22 4.96 -1.96
N ASP A 39 -16.41 4.32 -1.99
CA ASP A 39 -16.58 2.99 -2.61
C ASP A 39 -16.37 3.03 -4.13
N GLU A 40 -16.88 4.05 -4.80
CA GLU A 40 -16.65 4.27 -6.24
C GLU A 40 -15.19 4.60 -6.52
N ALA A 41 -14.53 5.35 -5.64
CA ALA A 41 -13.09 5.60 -5.70
C ALA A 41 -12.30 4.29 -5.54
N SER A 42 -12.68 3.44 -4.58
CA SER A 42 -12.09 2.11 -4.38
C SER A 42 -12.21 1.25 -5.63
N ALA A 43 -13.40 1.17 -6.24
CA ALA A 43 -13.63 0.40 -7.46
C ALA A 43 -12.82 0.94 -8.67
N THR A 44 -12.56 2.25 -8.70
CA THR A 44 -11.91 2.93 -9.82
C THR A 44 -10.38 2.94 -9.70
N PHE A 45 -9.87 3.14 -8.48
CA PHE A 45 -8.45 3.40 -8.20
C PHE A 45 -7.76 2.29 -7.40
N GLY A 46 -8.50 1.36 -6.80
CA GLY A 46 -7.96 0.28 -5.99
C GLY A 46 -6.82 -0.48 -6.70
N GLY A 47 -5.72 -0.70 -5.98
CA GLY A 47 -4.54 -1.40 -6.50
C GLY A 47 -3.67 -0.62 -7.49
N LYS A 48 -4.04 0.61 -7.88
CA LYS A 48 -3.22 1.42 -8.79
C LYS A 48 -2.03 2.06 -8.07
N THR A 49 -0.96 2.31 -8.83
CA THR A 49 0.14 3.18 -8.40
C THR A 49 -0.31 4.65 -8.40
N LEU A 50 0.44 5.53 -7.75
CA LEU A 50 0.16 6.97 -7.76
C LEU A 50 0.07 7.53 -9.19
N ASP A 51 0.97 7.12 -10.09
CA ASP A 51 0.91 7.51 -11.50
C ASP A 51 -0.37 6.99 -12.18
N GLY A 52 -0.80 5.79 -11.83
CA GLY A 52 -2.06 5.21 -12.30
C GLY A 52 -3.30 5.98 -11.81
N VAL A 53 -3.25 6.52 -10.58
CA VAL A 53 -4.30 7.40 -10.04
C VAL A 53 -4.32 8.72 -10.81
N VAL A 54 -3.15 9.37 -11.01
CA VAL A 54 -3.02 10.61 -11.78
C VAL A 54 -3.56 10.43 -13.20
N TYR A 55 -3.11 9.37 -13.89
CA TYR A 55 -3.56 9.08 -15.26
C TYR A 55 -5.09 8.94 -15.33
N LYS A 56 -5.66 8.12 -14.43
CA LYS A 56 -7.11 7.88 -14.42
C LYS A 56 -7.90 9.12 -14.03
N MET A 57 -7.37 9.95 -13.15
CA MET A 57 -8.01 11.23 -12.77
C MET A 57 -8.03 12.23 -13.93
N LYS A 58 -6.95 12.32 -14.72
CA LYS A 58 -6.94 13.11 -15.97
C LYS A 58 -7.97 12.62 -16.98
N GLU A 59 -8.06 11.30 -17.16
CA GLU A 59 -9.06 10.68 -18.05
C GLU A 59 -10.49 11.06 -17.62
N LEU A 60 -10.80 10.94 -16.35
CA LEU A 60 -12.15 11.20 -15.82
C LEU A 60 -12.51 12.69 -15.82
N SER A 61 -11.56 13.57 -15.50
CA SER A 61 -11.79 15.01 -15.49
C SER A 61 -11.81 15.63 -16.90
N GLY A 62 -11.19 14.98 -17.87
CA GLY A 62 -10.95 15.54 -19.20
C GLY A 62 -10.01 16.75 -19.21
N LYS A 63 -9.23 16.96 -18.15
CA LYS A 63 -8.36 18.13 -17.93
C LYS A 63 -6.98 17.71 -17.47
N GLU A 64 -5.99 18.56 -17.71
CA GLU A 64 -4.71 18.46 -17.01
C GLU A 64 -4.91 18.76 -15.52
N LEU A 65 -4.21 18.01 -14.66
CA LEU A 65 -4.24 18.26 -13.23
C LEU A 65 -3.29 19.40 -12.88
N PRO A 66 -3.61 20.21 -11.85
CA PRO A 66 -2.65 21.17 -11.29
C PRO A 66 -1.34 20.50 -10.88
N ASP A 67 -0.22 21.21 -10.99
CA ASP A 67 1.12 20.66 -10.66
C ASP A 67 1.21 20.22 -9.20
N ASP A 68 0.46 20.85 -8.31
CA ASP A 68 0.40 20.54 -6.89
C ASP A 68 -0.65 19.47 -6.52
N TRP A 69 -1.43 18.97 -7.49
CA TRP A 69 -2.52 18.04 -7.21
C TRP A 69 -2.04 16.73 -6.54
N LEU A 70 -0.99 16.11 -7.09
CA LEU A 70 -0.45 14.88 -6.52
C LEU A 70 0.23 15.11 -5.16
N PRO A 71 1.10 16.13 -4.98
CA PRO A 71 1.60 16.51 -3.66
C PRO A 71 0.48 16.73 -2.61
N LYS A 72 -0.60 17.43 -3.00
CA LYS A 72 -1.75 17.68 -2.13
C LYS A 72 -2.47 16.37 -1.76
N LEU A 73 -2.72 15.48 -2.73
CA LEU A 73 -3.30 14.17 -2.48
C LEU A 73 -2.49 13.39 -1.44
N VAL A 74 -1.17 13.30 -1.64
CA VAL A 74 -0.26 12.59 -0.72
C VAL A 74 -0.29 13.19 0.68
N GLN A 75 -0.30 14.53 0.78
CA GLN A 75 -0.39 15.22 2.06
C GLN A 75 -1.73 14.92 2.77
N MET A 76 -2.85 15.03 2.07
CA MET A 76 -4.17 14.75 2.64
C MET A 76 -4.32 13.30 3.11
N VAL A 77 -3.77 12.34 2.36
CA VAL A 77 -3.74 10.93 2.77
C VAL A 77 -2.92 10.77 4.05
N ASN A 78 -1.72 11.36 4.13
CA ASN A 78 -0.88 11.29 5.32
C ASN A 78 -1.57 11.90 6.54
N ASP A 79 -2.18 13.08 6.40
CA ASP A 79 -2.90 13.75 7.49
C ASP A 79 -4.09 12.92 7.99
N SER A 80 -4.80 12.29 7.07
CA SER A 80 -5.92 11.39 7.40
C SER A 80 -5.44 10.11 8.10
N TRP A 81 -4.28 9.59 7.71
CA TRP A 81 -3.68 8.42 8.36
C TRP A 81 -3.23 8.71 9.79
N GLU A 82 -2.65 9.90 10.06
CA GLU A 82 -2.25 10.30 11.43
C GLU A 82 -3.42 10.20 12.42
N SER A 83 -4.63 10.51 11.97
CA SER A 83 -5.83 10.52 12.82
C SER A 83 -6.60 9.19 12.83
N GLY A 84 -6.52 8.39 11.78
CA GLY A 84 -7.46 7.30 11.53
C GLY A 84 -6.88 5.93 11.25
N LEU A 85 -5.63 5.82 10.77
CA LEU A 85 -5.08 4.54 10.35
C LEU A 85 -5.01 3.53 11.49
N ARG A 86 -5.45 2.32 11.22
CA ARG A 86 -5.44 1.19 12.17
C ARG A 86 -4.85 -0.05 11.51
N PRO A 87 -4.28 -0.97 12.28
CA PRO A 87 -3.96 -2.30 11.75
C PRO A 87 -5.26 -3.04 11.39
N VAL A 88 -5.23 -3.86 10.35
CA VAL A 88 -6.32 -4.79 10.06
C VAL A 88 -6.60 -5.64 11.28
N GLU A 89 -7.89 -5.88 11.57
CA GLU A 89 -8.29 -6.60 12.78
C GLU A 89 -7.61 -7.98 12.89
N GLY A 90 -7.04 -8.25 14.04
CA GLY A 90 -6.37 -9.52 14.33
C GLY A 90 -4.91 -9.63 13.85
N VAL A 91 -4.44 -8.73 12.99
CA VAL A 91 -3.07 -8.78 12.42
C VAL A 91 -2.00 -8.78 13.51
N LYS A 92 -2.07 -7.89 14.49
CA LYS A 92 -1.07 -7.82 15.58
C LYS A 92 -0.96 -9.15 16.34
N LYS A 93 -2.13 -9.73 16.70
CA LYS A 93 -2.19 -11.04 17.35
C LYS A 93 -1.66 -12.18 16.49
N LEU A 94 -1.85 -12.10 15.18
CA LEU A 94 -1.30 -13.05 14.21
C LEU A 94 0.22 -12.96 14.18
N LEU A 95 0.78 -11.75 13.99
CA LEU A 95 2.22 -11.52 13.93
C LEU A 95 2.97 -12.00 15.18
N GLU A 96 2.41 -11.80 16.37
CA GLU A 96 2.96 -12.30 17.63
C GLU A 96 3.07 -13.84 17.70
N LYS A 97 2.18 -14.56 16.99
CA LYS A 97 2.14 -16.03 16.97
C LYS A 97 3.00 -16.66 15.88
N ILE A 98 3.37 -15.92 14.87
CA ILE A 98 4.19 -16.42 13.75
C ILE A 98 5.61 -16.74 14.25
N LYS A 99 6.10 -17.94 13.89
CA LYS A 99 7.43 -18.45 14.29
C LYS A 99 8.41 -18.56 13.13
N VAL A 100 7.97 -18.27 11.93
CA VAL A 100 8.81 -18.25 10.73
C VAL A 100 9.19 -16.80 10.39
N PRO A 101 10.28 -16.56 9.66
CA PRO A 101 10.63 -15.25 9.16
C PRO A 101 9.50 -14.63 8.35
N ILE A 102 9.32 -13.32 8.51
CA ILE A 102 8.29 -12.53 7.82
C ILE A 102 8.91 -11.30 7.17
N CYS A 103 8.32 -10.84 6.09
CA CYS A 103 8.66 -9.57 5.45
C CYS A 103 7.43 -8.93 4.80
N VAL A 104 7.57 -7.68 4.38
CA VAL A 104 6.57 -6.94 3.62
C VAL A 104 7.02 -6.81 2.17
N ALA A 105 6.08 -6.94 1.23
CA ALA A 105 6.24 -6.67 -0.19
C ALA A 105 5.07 -5.79 -0.69
N SER A 106 5.27 -4.48 -0.81
CA SER A 106 4.23 -3.50 -1.17
C SER A 106 4.62 -2.71 -2.43
N ASN A 107 3.64 -2.32 -3.25
CA ASN A 107 3.86 -1.36 -4.34
C ASN A 107 3.95 0.09 -3.87
N GLY A 108 3.65 0.36 -2.60
CA GLY A 108 3.73 1.69 -2.01
C GLY A 108 5.17 2.22 -1.95
N GLU A 109 5.31 3.54 -1.89
CA GLU A 109 6.60 4.20 -1.70
C GLU A 109 7.23 3.79 -0.36
N PRO A 110 8.58 3.59 -0.30
CA PRO A 110 9.25 3.08 0.90
C PRO A 110 8.98 3.88 2.17
N THR A 111 8.92 5.22 2.05
CA THR A 111 8.62 6.12 3.17
C THR A 111 7.20 5.96 3.66
N HIS A 112 6.27 5.83 2.74
CA HIS A 112 4.84 5.68 3.00
C HIS A 112 4.52 4.35 3.70
N VAL A 113 5.06 3.23 3.20
CA VAL A 113 4.90 1.91 3.82
C VAL A 113 5.47 1.89 5.24
N ARG A 114 6.66 2.47 5.45
CA ARG A 114 7.26 2.56 6.79
C ARG A 114 6.45 3.45 7.73
N HIS A 115 5.89 4.53 7.22
CA HIS A 115 5.03 5.44 7.97
C HIS A 115 3.76 4.72 8.45
N ALA A 116 3.04 4.06 7.55
CA ALA A 116 1.85 3.27 7.86
C ALA A 116 2.11 2.21 8.94
N LEU A 117 3.21 1.46 8.81
CA LEU A 117 3.60 0.44 9.79
C LEU A 117 3.98 1.04 11.15
N ARG A 118 4.54 2.26 11.20
CA ARG A 118 4.82 2.95 12.47
C ARG A 118 3.54 3.43 13.14
N LEU A 119 2.64 4.07 12.41
CA LEU A 119 1.36 4.56 12.93
C LEU A 119 0.53 3.41 13.54
N THR A 120 0.61 2.23 12.96
CA THR A 120 -0.13 1.04 13.41
C THR A 120 0.64 0.16 14.40
N GLU A 121 1.83 0.58 14.84
CA GLU A 121 2.75 -0.15 15.74
C GLU A 121 3.20 -1.53 15.19
N LEU A 122 3.14 -1.72 13.88
CA LEU A 122 3.56 -2.97 13.24
C LEU A 122 5.02 -2.95 12.78
N TYR A 123 5.67 -1.78 12.73
CA TYR A 123 7.01 -1.62 12.18
C TYR A 123 8.06 -2.53 12.84
N SER A 124 7.99 -2.73 14.16
CA SER A 124 8.94 -3.55 14.91
C SER A 124 8.96 -5.03 14.53
N PHE A 125 7.87 -5.54 13.93
CA PHE A 125 7.83 -6.92 13.43
C PHE A 125 8.64 -7.12 12.14
N PHE A 126 8.79 -6.05 11.35
CA PHE A 126 9.38 -6.14 10.02
C PHE A 126 10.74 -5.42 9.91
N GLU A 127 10.91 -4.28 10.59
CA GLU A 127 12.14 -3.46 10.59
C GLU A 127 12.71 -3.21 9.18
N GLN A 128 13.86 -3.85 8.85
CA GLN A 128 14.53 -3.72 7.56
C GLN A 128 14.02 -4.71 6.50
N LYS A 129 13.05 -5.56 6.82
CA LYS A 129 12.48 -6.57 5.92
C LYS A 129 11.24 -6.03 5.20
N ILE A 130 11.36 -4.83 4.65
CA ILE A 130 10.30 -4.12 3.92
C ILE A 130 10.83 -3.87 2.52
N PHE A 131 10.24 -4.54 1.54
CA PHE A 131 10.58 -4.46 0.12
C PHE A 131 9.47 -3.77 -0.64
N THR A 132 9.83 -2.89 -1.59
CA THR A 132 8.85 -2.07 -2.29
C THR A 132 8.98 -2.17 -3.81
N GLY A 133 7.92 -1.78 -4.51
CA GLY A 133 7.88 -1.83 -5.97
C GLY A 133 9.00 -1.06 -6.66
N SER A 134 9.56 -0.03 -6.01
CA SER A 134 10.71 0.74 -6.52
C SER A 134 12.03 -0.05 -6.58
N GLU A 135 12.10 -1.22 -5.95
CA GLU A 135 13.30 -2.08 -5.92
C GLU A 135 13.32 -3.10 -7.07
N VAL A 136 12.29 -3.12 -7.92
CA VAL A 136 12.15 -4.06 -9.04
C VAL A 136 11.76 -3.33 -10.33
N ASN A 137 12.03 -3.94 -11.48
CA ASN A 137 11.69 -3.35 -12.77
C ASN A 137 10.18 -3.38 -13.06
N VAL A 138 9.50 -4.45 -12.61
CA VAL A 138 8.07 -4.62 -12.82
C VAL A 138 7.41 -4.88 -11.46
N PRO A 139 6.62 -3.90 -10.94
CA PRO A 139 5.94 -4.06 -9.65
C PRO A 139 4.76 -5.02 -9.74
N LYS A 140 4.08 -5.29 -8.63
CA LYS A 140 2.84 -6.07 -8.61
C LYS A 140 1.81 -5.49 -9.60
N PRO A 141 1.08 -6.30 -10.35
CA PRO A 141 0.80 -7.74 -10.15
C PRO A 141 1.86 -8.71 -10.72
N ALA A 142 2.98 -8.23 -11.28
CA ALA A 142 4.08 -9.10 -11.67
C ALA A 142 4.69 -9.81 -10.43
N PRO A 143 5.25 -11.02 -10.61
CA PRO A 143 5.82 -11.78 -9.49
C PRO A 143 7.16 -11.23 -8.98
N ASP A 144 7.76 -10.27 -9.70
CA ASP A 144 9.12 -9.79 -9.49
C ASP A 144 9.39 -9.36 -8.06
N LEU A 145 8.48 -8.59 -7.46
CA LEU A 145 8.63 -8.12 -6.09
C LEU A 145 8.61 -9.26 -5.07
N PHE A 146 7.75 -10.27 -5.27
CA PHE A 146 7.71 -11.44 -4.39
C PHE A 146 8.95 -12.30 -4.54
N LEU A 147 9.45 -12.48 -5.78
CA LEU A 147 10.70 -13.21 -6.05
C LEU A 147 11.91 -12.48 -5.44
N TYR A 148 11.94 -11.16 -5.55
CA TYR A 148 12.95 -10.32 -4.94
C TYR A 148 12.93 -10.44 -3.40
N ALA A 149 11.76 -10.30 -2.77
CA ALA A 149 11.59 -10.44 -1.33
C ALA A 149 12.04 -11.82 -0.84
N ALA A 150 11.59 -12.91 -1.50
CA ALA A 150 12.02 -14.28 -1.16
C ALA A 150 13.55 -14.42 -1.22
N LYS A 151 14.18 -13.92 -2.30
CA LYS A 151 15.65 -13.93 -2.47
C LYS A 151 16.35 -13.14 -1.36
N LYS A 152 15.87 -11.94 -1.04
CA LYS A 152 16.44 -11.08 0.03
C LYS A 152 16.31 -11.71 1.41
N MET A 153 15.23 -12.45 1.64
CA MET A 153 14.99 -13.20 2.88
C MET A 153 15.79 -14.53 2.93
N GLY A 154 16.47 -14.95 1.85
CA GLY A 154 17.26 -16.16 1.77
C GLY A 154 16.45 -17.45 1.53
N PHE A 155 15.22 -17.33 0.98
CA PHE A 155 14.34 -18.46 0.72
C PHE A 155 14.08 -18.65 -0.77
N LYS A 156 13.72 -19.90 -1.15
CA LYS A 156 13.21 -20.18 -2.50
C LYS A 156 11.74 -19.77 -2.58
N PRO A 157 11.23 -19.36 -3.75
CA PRO A 157 9.83 -18.94 -3.91
C PRO A 157 8.83 -20.00 -3.42
N ASN A 158 9.09 -21.29 -3.64
CA ASN A 158 8.24 -22.39 -3.21
C ASN A 158 8.32 -22.70 -1.68
N GLU A 159 9.14 -21.99 -0.95
CA GLU A 159 9.23 -22.04 0.52
C GLU A 159 8.49 -20.86 1.18
N CYS A 160 8.00 -19.91 0.36
CA CYS A 160 7.30 -18.70 0.79
C CYS A 160 5.79 -18.80 0.54
N VAL A 161 5.03 -18.05 1.31
CA VAL A 161 3.60 -17.82 1.13
C VAL A 161 3.32 -16.34 1.41
#